data_9b013a3413f9f61df4b219b92f4fc6c7
#
_entry.id   9b013a3413f9f61df4b219b92f4fc6c7
#
_cell.length_a   1.000
_cell.length_b   1.000
_cell.length_c   1.000
_cell.angle_alpha   90.00
_cell.angle_beta   90.00
_cell.angle_gamma   90.00
#
_symmetry.space_group_name_H-M   'P 1'
#
loop_
_entity.id
_entity.type
_entity.pdbx_description
1 polymer ?
#
loop_
_entity_poly.entity_id
_entity_poly.type
_entity_poly.pdbx_seq_one_letter_code
_entity_poly.pdbx_strand_id
1 'polypeptide(L)'
;WRTARGGAWAMLDITLPNMRSTITTDKHETSIGNRIISLHGIDGSCSNQSFFGAIDFFCTNGMITGDYDKVRKKNTANFTLEGFIYELARARASFYDNATKMQVWANTSTKYVDVKSLLDDMISSKRKAEKMFALYSHEASVRGHNKFSLYSAFTNYASYADERNGFSLKNTGNDTQAVSMWGREQEVSKWVSDPKFLTLEAA
;
A
#
# COMPACT_ATOMS: atom_id res chain seq x y z
N TRP A 1 -16.11 3.51 2.82
CA TRP A 1 -15.70 4.92 2.72
C TRP A 1 -15.44 5.51 4.10
N ARG A 2 -14.61 6.54 4.17
CA ARG A 2 -14.23 7.22 5.41
C ARG A 2 -14.28 8.73 5.17
N THR A 3 -14.53 9.51 6.21
CA THR A 3 -14.49 10.98 6.16
C THR A 3 -13.38 11.53 7.04
N ALA A 4 -12.97 12.75 6.76
CA ALA A 4 -12.02 13.52 7.57
C ALA A 4 -12.37 15.02 7.54
N ARG A 5 -11.84 15.77 8.50
CA ARG A 5 -12.03 17.22 8.64
C ARG A 5 -13.51 17.62 8.68
N GLY A 6 -14.31 16.97 9.51
CA GLY A 6 -15.74 17.29 9.65
C GLY A 6 -16.56 17.04 8.37
N GLY A 7 -16.12 16.10 7.52
CA GLY A 7 -16.78 15.78 6.26
C GLY A 7 -16.25 16.55 5.04
N ALA A 8 -15.31 17.49 5.22
CA ALA A 8 -14.71 18.22 4.11
C ALA A 8 -13.87 17.33 3.18
N TRP A 9 -13.40 16.19 3.68
CA TRP A 9 -12.69 15.18 2.91
C TRP A 9 -13.44 13.86 2.94
N ALA A 10 -13.52 13.20 1.79
CA ALA A 10 -14.03 11.84 1.67
C ALA A 10 -12.96 10.94 1.05
N MET A 11 -12.71 9.78 1.67
CA MET A 11 -11.85 8.73 1.14
C MET A 11 -12.70 7.53 0.75
N LEU A 12 -12.61 7.13 -0.50
CA LEU A 12 -13.24 5.92 -1.04
C LEU A 12 -12.17 4.84 -1.21
N ASP A 13 -12.48 3.66 -0.75
CA ASP A 13 -11.68 2.46 -0.93
C ASP A 13 -12.52 1.47 -1.74
N ILE A 14 -12.16 1.28 -2.99
CA ILE A 14 -12.95 0.53 -3.97
C ILE A 14 -12.14 -0.70 -4.38
N THR A 15 -12.69 -1.88 -4.15
CA THR A 15 -12.13 -3.15 -4.61
C THR A 15 -12.87 -3.62 -5.84
N LEU A 16 -12.12 -4.04 -6.86
CA LEU A 16 -12.65 -4.63 -8.09
C LEU A 16 -12.46 -6.16 -8.04
N PRO A 17 -13.41 -6.92 -7.49
CA PRO A 17 -13.22 -8.33 -7.17
C PRO A 17 -13.09 -9.24 -8.40
N ASN A 18 -13.54 -8.76 -9.57
CA ASN A 18 -13.43 -9.50 -10.84
C ASN A 18 -12.05 -9.34 -11.51
N MET A 19 -11.22 -8.44 -11.03
CA MET A 19 -9.83 -8.27 -11.48
C MET A 19 -8.90 -8.89 -10.45
N ARG A 20 -8.53 -10.13 -10.68
CA ARG A 20 -7.71 -10.91 -9.77
C ARG A 20 -6.42 -11.39 -10.42
N SER A 21 -5.42 -11.60 -9.60
CA SER A 21 -4.20 -12.34 -9.93
C SER A 21 -3.80 -13.18 -8.73
N THR A 22 -2.96 -14.16 -8.95
CA THR A 22 -2.43 -15.03 -7.90
C THR A 22 -0.94 -14.78 -7.76
N ILE A 23 -0.48 -14.64 -6.54
CA ILE A 23 0.95 -14.57 -6.20
C ILE A 23 1.31 -15.84 -5.45
N THR A 24 2.24 -16.60 -5.99
CA THR A 24 2.69 -17.87 -5.44
C THR A 24 4.07 -17.71 -4.83
N THR A 25 4.22 -18.11 -3.59
CA THR A 25 5.50 -18.24 -2.89
C THR A 25 5.81 -19.72 -2.67
N ASP A 26 6.97 -20.05 -2.12
CA ASP A 26 7.35 -21.42 -1.76
C ASP A 26 6.46 -22.06 -0.68
N LYS A 27 5.74 -21.25 0.11
CA LYS A 27 4.91 -21.70 1.22
C LYS A 27 3.43 -21.41 1.09
N HIS A 28 3.05 -20.42 0.29
CA HIS A 28 1.68 -19.93 0.27
C HIS A 28 1.31 -19.37 -1.10
N GLU A 29 0.05 -19.54 -1.43
CA GLU A 29 -0.58 -18.92 -2.60
C GLU A 29 -1.61 -17.89 -2.15
N THR A 30 -1.49 -16.66 -2.64
CA THR A 30 -2.37 -15.56 -2.26
C THR A 30 -3.10 -15.00 -3.47
N SER A 31 -4.40 -14.75 -3.34
CA SER A 31 -5.18 -14.06 -4.36
C SER A 31 -5.17 -12.57 -4.08
N ILE A 32 -4.79 -11.78 -5.07
CA ILE A 32 -4.85 -10.32 -5.03
C ILE A 32 -5.91 -9.80 -5.99
N GLY A 33 -6.61 -8.73 -5.61
CA GLY A 33 -7.58 -8.03 -6.45
C GLY A 33 -7.21 -6.58 -6.68
N ASN A 34 -7.68 -5.99 -7.76
CA ASN A 34 -7.45 -4.57 -8.03
C ASN A 34 -8.19 -3.70 -7.01
N ARG A 35 -7.51 -2.68 -6.51
CA ARG A 35 -7.97 -1.72 -5.50
C ARG A 35 -7.72 -0.29 -5.96
N ILE A 36 -8.69 0.56 -5.74
CA ILE A 36 -8.59 2.00 -5.99
C ILE A 36 -8.87 2.72 -4.68
N ILE A 37 -7.95 3.57 -4.24
CA ILE A 37 -8.17 4.49 -3.14
C ILE A 37 -8.31 5.89 -3.71
N SER A 38 -9.44 6.53 -3.48
CA SER A 38 -9.72 7.87 -3.97
C SER A 38 -9.99 8.83 -2.81
N LEU A 39 -9.29 9.95 -2.79
CA LEU A 39 -9.46 11.03 -1.84
C LEU A 39 -10.09 12.23 -2.54
N HIS A 40 -11.19 12.72 -2.01
CA HIS A 40 -11.92 13.87 -2.52
C HIS A 40 -11.95 15.00 -1.49
N GLY A 41 -11.53 16.19 -1.89
CA GLY A 41 -11.70 17.43 -1.12
C GLY A 41 -12.97 18.16 -1.56
N ILE A 42 -14.02 18.10 -0.74
CA ILE A 42 -15.32 18.72 -1.04
C ILE A 42 -15.22 20.25 -0.93
N ASP A 43 -14.45 20.73 0.02
CA ASP A 43 -14.24 22.16 0.32
C ASP A 43 -13.08 22.81 -0.46
N GLY A 44 -12.45 22.09 -1.37
CA GLY A 44 -11.29 22.53 -2.12
C GLY A 44 -9.97 22.57 -1.34
N SER A 45 -9.96 22.21 -0.06
CA SER A 45 -8.75 22.20 0.78
C SER A 45 -7.73 21.12 0.40
N CYS A 46 -8.13 20.12 -0.37
CA CYS A 46 -7.21 19.18 -1.00
C CYS A 46 -7.61 18.90 -2.46
N SER A 47 -6.64 18.47 -3.24
CA SER A 47 -6.89 18.00 -4.60
C SER A 47 -7.58 16.64 -4.58
N ASN A 48 -8.45 16.34 -5.54
CA ASN A 48 -8.90 14.99 -5.80
C ASN A 48 -7.70 14.14 -6.23
N GLN A 49 -7.52 13.00 -5.58
CA GLN A 49 -6.40 12.09 -5.81
C GLN A 49 -6.90 10.66 -5.82
N SER A 50 -6.43 9.85 -6.75
CA SER A 50 -6.68 8.42 -6.75
C SER A 50 -5.37 7.67 -6.85
N PHE A 51 -5.25 6.62 -6.07
CA PHE A 51 -4.16 5.65 -6.12
C PHE A 51 -4.70 4.30 -6.53
N PHE A 52 -3.91 3.60 -7.29
CA PHE A 52 -4.24 2.29 -7.79
C PHE A 52 -3.29 1.28 -7.18
N GLY A 53 -3.80 0.17 -6.77
CA GLY A 53 -3.04 -0.86 -6.11
C GLY A 53 -3.77 -2.18 -6.17
N ALA A 54 -3.46 -3.03 -5.22
CA ALA A 54 -4.12 -4.31 -5.05
C ALA A 54 -4.64 -4.45 -3.61
N ILE A 55 -5.49 -5.43 -3.38
CA ILE A 55 -5.84 -5.92 -2.07
C ILE A 55 -5.50 -7.41 -2.01
N ASP A 56 -4.82 -7.81 -0.94
CA ASP A 56 -4.59 -9.21 -0.62
C ASP A 56 -5.83 -9.76 0.07
N PHE A 57 -6.50 -10.73 -0.54
CA PHE A 57 -7.72 -11.31 0.02
C PHE A 57 -7.47 -12.24 1.21
N PHE A 58 -6.24 -12.70 1.40
CA PHE A 58 -5.90 -13.53 2.56
C PHE A 58 -5.76 -12.69 3.84
N CYS A 59 -5.02 -11.60 3.79
CA CYS A 59 -4.81 -10.72 4.95
C CYS A 59 -5.67 -9.45 4.91
N THR A 60 -6.43 -9.23 3.83
CA THR A 60 -7.16 -7.98 3.57
C THR A 60 -6.29 -6.72 3.57
N ASN A 61 -4.97 -6.88 3.39
CA ASN A 61 -4.03 -5.78 3.29
C ASN A 61 -4.23 -5.04 1.98
N GLY A 62 -4.38 -3.74 2.05
CA GLY A 62 -4.29 -2.91 0.87
C GLY A 62 -2.86 -2.81 0.38
N MET A 63 -2.65 -3.08 -0.89
CA MET A 63 -1.34 -3.11 -1.53
C MET A 63 -1.24 -1.95 -2.50
N ILE A 64 -0.35 -1.01 -2.24
CA ILE A 64 0.07 0.00 -3.19
C ILE A 64 1.44 -0.38 -3.70
N THR A 65 1.60 -0.43 -4.99
CA THR A 65 2.88 -0.74 -5.61
C THR A 65 3.57 0.55 -6.05
N GLY A 66 4.75 0.91 -5.55
CA GLY A 66 5.72 1.91 -5.94
C GLY A 66 5.20 3.19 -6.65
N ASP A 67 5.95 3.75 -7.56
CA ASP A 67 5.71 5.05 -8.24
C ASP A 67 4.59 4.96 -9.30
N TYR A 68 3.44 5.41 -9.00
CA TYR A 68 2.27 4.99 -9.68
C TYR A 68 1.47 5.96 -10.40
N ASP A 69 0.66 5.40 -11.08
CA ASP A 69 -0.60 5.87 -11.64
C ASP A 69 -1.44 6.62 -10.58
N LYS A 70 -0.83 7.70 -10.09
CA LYS A 70 -1.45 8.67 -9.23
C LYS A 70 -2.13 9.70 -10.10
N VAL A 71 -3.44 9.65 -10.14
CA VAL A 71 -4.21 10.74 -10.73
C VAL A 71 -4.44 11.80 -9.67
N ARG A 72 -3.98 13.02 -9.96
CA ARG A 72 -4.21 14.19 -9.12
C ARG A 72 -4.86 15.30 -9.95
N LYS A 73 -6.10 15.63 -9.64
CA LYS A 73 -6.82 16.75 -10.27
C LYS A 73 -7.33 17.72 -9.20
N LYS A 74 -7.11 19.02 -9.43
CA LYS A 74 -7.78 20.05 -8.64
C LYS A 74 -9.25 20.11 -9.07
N ASN A 75 -10.13 20.45 -8.13
CA ASN A 75 -11.52 20.84 -8.44
C ASN A 75 -11.51 22.19 -9.16
N THR A 76 -11.24 22.18 -10.45
CA THR A 76 -11.21 23.37 -11.30
C THR A 76 -12.18 23.17 -12.46
N ALA A 77 -12.54 24.27 -13.13
CA ALA A 77 -13.37 24.22 -14.32
C ALA A 77 -12.85 23.32 -15.45
N ASN A 78 -11.57 22.93 -15.39
CA ASN A 78 -10.94 22.04 -16.36
C ASN A 78 -11.01 20.53 -15.97
N PHE A 79 -11.73 20.17 -14.90
CA PHE A 79 -12.00 18.77 -14.59
C PHE A 79 -13.00 18.22 -15.60
N THR A 80 -12.62 17.18 -16.34
CA THR A 80 -13.53 16.45 -17.22
C THR A 80 -13.68 15.02 -16.74
N LEU A 81 -14.92 14.52 -16.76
CA LEU A 81 -15.22 13.16 -16.38
C LEU A 81 -14.53 12.15 -17.31
N GLU A 82 -14.49 12.46 -18.60
CA GLU A 82 -13.83 11.63 -19.62
C GLU A 82 -12.34 11.48 -19.34
N GLY A 83 -11.66 12.58 -19.01
CA GLY A 83 -10.26 12.58 -18.61
C GLY A 83 -10.00 11.74 -17.36
N PHE A 84 -10.91 11.78 -16.38
CA PHE A 84 -10.82 10.96 -15.19
C PHE A 84 -11.04 9.47 -15.49
N ILE A 85 -12.04 9.13 -16.32
CA ILE A 85 -12.30 7.74 -16.75
C ILE A 85 -11.11 7.18 -17.54
N TYR A 86 -10.49 7.98 -18.41
CA TYR A 86 -9.31 7.57 -19.16
C TYR A 86 -8.14 7.18 -18.23
N GLU A 87 -7.88 8.01 -17.20
CA GLU A 87 -6.84 7.71 -16.22
C GLU A 87 -7.18 6.47 -15.37
N LEU A 88 -8.45 6.25 -15.02
CA LEU A 88 -8.89 5.02 -14.36
C LEU A 88 -8.65 3.79 -15.24
N ALA A 89 -8.90 3.89 -16.55
CA ALA A 89 -8.65 2.81 -17.47
C ALA A 89 -7.16 2.46 -17.59
N ARG A 90 -6.28 3.47 -17.64
CA ARG A 90 -4.81 3.28 -17.59
C ARG A 90 -4.38 2.55 -16.33
N ALA A 91 -4.85 3.01 -15.20
CA ALA A 91 -4.50 2.41 -13.91
C ALA A 91 -5.00 0.96 -13.79
N ARG A 92 -6.13 0.65 -14.41
CA ARG A 92 -6.60 -0.73 -14.53
C ARG A 92 -5.61 -1.60 -15.31
N ALA A 93 -5.03 -1.08 -16.39
CA ALA A 93 -4.05 -1.81 -17.19
C ALA A 93 -2.77 -2.13 -16.38
N SER A 94 -2.34 -1.21 -15.51
CA SER A 94 -1.14 -1.40 -14.68
C SER A 94 -1.28 -2.48 -13.59
N PHE A 95 -2.49 -2.95 -13.29
CA PHE A 95 -2.71 -3.96 -12.26
C PHE A 95 -1.95 -5.26 -12.53
N TYR A 96 -1.97 -5.75 -13.76
CA TYR A 96 -1.30 -7.00 -14.12
C TYR A 96 0.22 -6.85 -14.16
N ASP A 97 0.73 -5.68 -14.55
CA ASP A 97 2.15 -5.38 -14.49
C ASP A 97 2.65 -5.35 -13.03
N ASN A 98 1.83 -4.79 -12.15
CA ASN A 98 2.11 -4.77 -10.71
C ASN A 98 2.02 -6.17 -10.10
N ALA A 99 1.06 -7.01 -10.51
CA ALA A 99 1.00 -8.41 -10.10
C ALA A 99 2.25 -9.18 -10.54
N THR A 100 2.75 -8.93 -11.75
CA THR A 100 4.01 -9.51 -12.25
C THR A 100 5.20 -9.09 -11.39
N LYS A 101 5.31 -7.82 -11.01
CA LYS A 101 6.36 -7.35 -10.08
C LYS A 101 6.26 -8.04 -8.72
N MET A 102 5.05 -8.17 -8.17
CA MET A 102 4.84 -8.87 -6.91
C MET A 102 5.26 -10.34 -7.00
N GLN A 103 5.00 -11.01 -8.13
CA GLN A 103 5.46 -12.38 -8.36
C GLN A 103 7.01 -12.45 -8.42
N VAL A 104 7.68 -11.49 -9.05
CA VAL A 104 9.15 -11.40 -9.01
C VAL A 104 9.63 -11.25 -7.56
N TRP A 105 9.00 -10.40 -6.75
CA TRP A 105 9.34 -10.27 -5.34
C TRP A 105 9.07 -11.53 -4.53
N ALA A 106 8.03 -12.29 -4.86
CA ALA A 106 7.76 -13.59 -4.24
C ALA A 106 8.86 -14.62 -4.52
N ASN A 107 9.48 -14.54 -5.70
CA ASN A 107 10.60 -15.39 -6.10
C ASN A 107 11.98 -14.88 -5.64
N THR A 108 12.03 -13.65 -5.11
CA THR A 108 13.28 -13.04 -4.61
C THR A 108 13.44 -13.38 -3.13
N SER A 109 14.31 -14.35 -2.82
CA SER A 109 14.61 -14.74 -1.44
C SER A 109 15.29 -13.60 -0.67
N THR A 110 15.10 -13.56 0.65
CA THR A 110 15.73 -12.58 1.54
C THR A 110 16.26 -13.25 2.81
N LYS A 111 17.27 -12.66 3.45
CA LYS A 111 17.77 -13.09 4.75
C LYS A 111 17.28 -12.14 5.85
N TYR A 112 17.02 -12.65 7.04
CA TYR A 112 16.59 -11.84 8.19
C TYR A 112 17.54 -10.68 8.49
N VAL A 113 18.86 -10.93 8.41
CA VAL A 113 19.89 -9.93 8.70
C VAL A 113 19.81 -8.76 7.72
N ASP A 114 19.66 -9.06 6.42
CA ASP A 114 19.60 -8.06 5.36
C ASP A 114 18.33 -7.22 5.46
N VAL A 115 17.19 -7.86 5.74
CA VAL A 115 15.91 -7.16 5.95
C VAL A 115 15.97 -6.29 7.21
N LYS A 116 16.58 -6.77 8.30
CA LYS A 116 16.73 -5.97 9.51
C LYS A 116 17.59 -4.74 9.26
N SER A 117 18.73 -4.90 8.61
CA SER A 117 19.62 -3.79 8.24
C SER A 117 18.92 -2.78 7.33
N LEU A 118 18.20 -3.27 6.32
CA LEU A 118 17.41 -2.43 5.42
C LEU A 118 16.40 -1.57 6.19
N LEU A 119 15.65 -2.18 7.10
CA LEU A 119 14.62 -1.46 7.89
C LEU A 119 15.23 -0.44 8.82
N ASP A 120 16.35 -0.74 9.47
CA ASP A 120 17.08 0.18 10.32
C ASP A 120 17.64 1.39 9.51
N ASP A 121 17.98 1.18 8.24
CA ASP A 121 18.46 2.23 7.33
C ASP A 121 17.34 3.09 6.74
N MET A 122 16.19 2.50 6.45
CA MET A 122 15.08 3.18 5.78
C MET A 122 14.16 3.91 6.74
N ILE A 123 14.04 3.41 7.97
CA ILE A 123 13.08 3.90 8.96
C ILE A 123 13.82 4.58 10.11
N SER A 124 13.76 5.91 10.14
CA SER A 124 14.46 6.73 11.14
C SER A 124 14.08 6.43 12.59
N SER A 125 12.86 5.95 12.85
CA SER A 125 12.40 5.56 14.18
C SER A 125 12.76 4.11 14.46
N LYS A 126 13.73 3.88 15.36
CA LYS A 126 14.15 2.55 15.81
C LYS A 126 12.97 1.67 16.27
N ARG A 127 12.07 2.23 17.09
CA ARG A 127 10.88 1.52 17.56
C ARG A 127 9.95 1.11 16.38
N LYS A 128 9.86 1.94 15.35
CA LYS A 128 9.06 1.65 14.17
C LYS A 128 9.74 0.57 13.29
N ALA A 129 11.06 0.64 13.12
CA ALA A 129 11.83 -0.37 12.42
C ALA A 129 11.73 -1.75 13.09
N GLU A 130 11.84 -1.82 14.42
CA GLU A 130 11.66 -3.06 15.20
C GLU A 130 10.25 -3.65 15.01
N LYS A 131 9.21 -2.82 15.08
CA LYS A 131 7.82 -3.27 14.83
C LYS A 131 7.63 -3.75 13.40
N MET A 132 8.22 -3.06 12.43
CA MET A 132 8.17 -3.47 11.03
C MET A 132 8.88 -4.80 10.80
N PHE A 133 10.01 -5.01 11.47
CA PHE A 133 10.70 -6.29 11.42
C PHE A 133 9.89 -7.44 12.04
N ALA A 134 9.15 -7.18 13.13
CA ALA A 134 8.23 -8.15 13.71
C ALA A 134 7.08 -8.50 12.74
N LEU A 135 6.53 -7.53 12.03
CA LEU A 135 5.54 -7.76 10.98
C LEU A 135 6.11 -8.58 9.83
N TYR A 136 7.32 -8.25 9.36
CA TYR A 136 8.01 -9.06 8.35
C TYR A 136 8.21 -10.51 8.81
N SER A 137 8.64 -10.70 10.07
CA SER A 137 8.85 -12.04 10.61
C SER A 137 7.55 -12.86 10.63
N HIS A 138 6.43 -12.22 10.93
CA HIS A 138 5.11 -12.85 10.86
C HIS A 138 4.74 -13.21 9.43
N GLU A 139 4.82 -12.29 8.49
CA GLU A 139 4.52 -12.54 7.08
C GLU A 139 5.44 -13.62 6.48
N ALA A 140 6.73 -13.59 6.81
CA ALA A 140 7.69 -14.59 6.36
C ALA A 140 7.44 -16.01 6.92
N SER A 141 6.84 -16.12 8.10
CA SER A 141 6.45 -17.43 8.65
C SER A 141 5.38 -18.10 7.79
N VAL A 142 4.50 -17.33 7.19
CA VAL A 142 3.40 -17.80 6.33
C VAL A 142 3.84 -17.96 4.88
N ARG A 143 4.51 -16.94 4.32
CA ARG A 143 4.81 -16.83 2.88
C ARG A 143 6.25 -17.18 2.49
N GLY A 144 7.11 -17.49 3.46
CA GLY A 144 8.54 -17.69 3.22
C GLY A 144 9.35 -16.40 3.31
N HIS A 145 10.69 -16.57 3.36
CA HIS A 145 11.64 -15.46 3.44
C HIS A 145 11.90 -14.88 2.06
N ASN A 146 11.02 -13.99 1.63
CA ASN A 146 11.11 -13.36 0.33
C ASN A 146 10.74 -11.87 0.41
N LYS A 147 11.03 -11.15 -0.65
CA LYS A 147 10.77 -9.72 -0.76
C LYS A 147 9.29 -9.36 -0.75
N PHE A 148 8.42 -10.28 -1.22
CA PHE A 148 6.98 -10.10 -1.16
C PHE A 148 6.47 -10.13 0.29
N SER A 149 7.06 -10.96 1.17
CA SER A 149 6.75 -10.96 2.60
C SER A 149 7.11 -9.65 3.29
N LEU A 150 8.22 -9.01 2.91
CA LEU A 150 8.55 -7.67 3.39
C LEU A 150 7.57 -6.62 2.87
N TYR A 151 7.20 -6.69 1.61
CA TYR A 151 6.17 -5.84 1.03
C TYR A 151 4.81 -6.02 1.74
N SER A 152 4.41 -7.27 2.03
CA SER A 152 3.19 -7.57 2.80
C SER A 152 3.22 -6.96 4.20
N ALA A 153 4.39 -6.96 4.86
CA ALA A 153 4.55 -6.29 6.16
C ALA A 153 4.33 -4.77 6.06
N PHE A 154 4.84 -4.13 5.00
CA PHE A 154 4.61 -2.70 4.77
C PHE A 154 3.13 -2.39 4.55
N THR A 155 2.45 -3.20 3.75
CA THR A 155 1.02 -3.00 3.45
C THR A 155 0.14 -3.32 4.66
N ASN A 156 0.53 -4.30 5.49
CA ASN A 156 -0.12 -4.58 6.76
C ASN A 156 -0.03 -3.37 7.70
N TYR A 157 1.16 -2.78 7.84
CA TYR A 157 1.35 -1.54 8.59
C TYR A 157 0.43 -0.41 8.07
N ALA A 158 0.38 -0.17 6.76
CA ALA A 158 -0.44 0.89 6.19
C ALA A 158 -1.92 0.70 6.50
N SER A 159 -2.41 -0.54 6.39
CA SER A 159 -3.82 -0.87 6.56
C SER A 159 -4.27 -0.91 8.02
N TYR A 160 -3.43 -1.43 8.92
CA TYR A 160 -3.87 -1.82 10.26
C TYR A 160 -3.05 -1.27 11.42
N ALA A 161 -2.16 -0.31 11.18
CA ALA A 161 -1.31 0.25 12.25
C ALA A 161 -2.11 0.77 13.46
N ASP A 162 -3.35 1.23 13.23
CA ASP A 162 -4.21 1.77 14.27
C ASP A 162 -4.94 0.68 15.07
N GLU A 163 -5.18 -0.47 14.43
CA GLU A 163 -6.11 -1.47 14.93
C GLU A 163 -5.40 -2.68 15.54
N ARG A 164 -4.35 -3.19 14.88
CA ARG A 164 -3.78 -4.51 15.22
C ARG A 164 -2.34 -4.49 15.70
N ASN A 165 -1.56 -3.51 15.31
CA ASN A 165 -0.09 -3.60 15.40
C ASN A 165 0.51 -2.72 16.49
N GLY A 166 -0.30 -2.23 17.43
CA GLY A 166 0.14 -1.39 18.53
C GLY A 166 0.83 -0.09 18.10
N PHE A 167 0.65 0.34 16.88
CA PHE A 167 0.97 1.69 16.43
C PHE A 167 -0.17 2.60 16.88
N SER A 168 -0.15 3.04 18.12
CA SER A 168 -1.20 3.87 18.69
C SER A 168 -1.29 5.22 18.00
N LEU A 169 -2.46 5.56 17.49
CA LEU A 169 -2.84 6.95 17.21
C LEU A 169 -3.55 7.52 18.42
N LYS A 170 -3.15 8.72 18.83
CA LYS A 170 -3.70 9.38 20.01
C LYS A 170 -5.12 9.89 19.84
N ASN A 171 -5.64 9.97 18.62
CA ASN A 171 -7.00 10.40 18.30
C ASN A 171 -7.59 9.48 17.23
N THR A 172 -8.46 8.59 17.60
CA THR A 172 -9.08 7.56 16.77
C THR A 172 -10.51 7.90 16.30
N GLY A 173 -10.81 9.18 16.11
CA GLY A 173 -12.03 9.56 15.42
C GLY A 173 -11.98 9.16 13.93
N ASN A 174 -13.12 8.87 13.31
CA ASN A 174 -13.22 8.50 11.90
C ASN A 174 -12.45 9.48 10.98
N ASP A 175 -12.46 10.76 11.31
CA ASP A 175 -11.75 11.81 10.58
C ASP A 175 -10.23 11.62 10.56
N THR A 176 -9.67 11.16 11.68
CA THR A 176 -8.21 10.96 11.83
C THR A 176 -7.75 9.69 11.14
N GLN A 177 -8.55 8.63 11.17
CA GLN A 177 -8.20 7.35 10.55
C GLN A 177 -8.00 7.45 9.03
N ALA A 178 -8.86 8.18 8.34
CA ALA A 178 -8.75 8.36 6.89
C ALA A 178 -7.45 9.08 6.50
N VAL A 179 -7.11 10.17 7.19
CA VAL A 179 -5.88 10.94 6.94
C VAL A 179 -4.63 10.13 7.28
N SER A 180 -4.66 9.40 8.40
CA SER A 180 -3.53 8.58 8.85
C SER A 180 -3.27 7.40 7.93
N MET A 181 -4.30 6.70 7.49
CA MET A 181 -4.19 5.61 6.52
C MET A 181 -3.61 6.14 5.20
N TRP A 182 -4.11 7.26 4.70
CA TRP A 182 -3.58 7.90 3.51
C TRP A 182 -2.10 8.26 3.61
N GLY A 183 -1.69 8.83 4.76
CA GLY A 183 -0.29 9.15 5.04
C GLY A 183 0.61 7.91 5.05
N ARG A 184 0.14 6.80 5.64
CA ARG A 184 0.88 5.53 5.67
C ARG A 184 1.00 4.88 4.30
N GLU A 185 -0.06 4.93 3.49
CA GLU A 185 -0.02 4.44 2.11
C GLU A 185 1.02 5.20 1.28
N GLN A 186 1.12 6.53 1.46
CA GLN A 186 2.16 7.33 0.82
C GLN A 186 3.57 6.99 1.33
N GLU A 187 3.72 6.67 2.61
CA GLU A 187 4.98 6.28 3.20
C GLU A 187 5.45 4.93 2.65
N VAL A 188 4.55 3.94 2.59
CA VAL A 188 4.83 2.63 1.99
C VAL A 188 5.23 2.79 0.52
N SER A 189 4.52 3.64 -0.22
CA SER A 189 4.87 3.95 -1.60
C SER A 189 6.33 4.41 -1.74
N LYS A 190 6.80 5.29 -0.85
CA LYS A 190 8.19 5.74 -0.85
C LYS A 190 9.17 4.60 -0.54
N TRP A 191 8.87 3.76 0.45
CA TRP A 191 9.75 2.64 0.81
C TRP A 191 9.90 1.63 -0.33
N VAL A 192 8.81 1.33 -1.03
CA VAL A 192 8.82 0.37 -2.14
C VAL A 192 9.53 0.91 -3.38
N SER A 193 9.59 2.24 -3.53
CA SER A 193 10.34 2.92 -4.59
C SER A 193 11.80 3.21 -4.22
N ASP A 194 12.20 2.96 -2.95
CA ASP A 194 13.56 3.21 -2.51
C ASP A 194 14.54 2.25 -3.22
N PRO A 195 15.66 2.75 -3.77
CA PRO A 195 16.69 1.91 -4.37
C PRO A 195 17.16 0.76 -3.48
N LYS A 196 17.24 0.98 -2.16
CA LYS A 196 17.64 -0.06 -1.19
C LYS A 196 16.64 -1.22 -1.16
N PHE A 197 15.32 -0.94 -1.22
CA PHE A 197 14.32 -1.98 -1.35
C PHE A 197 14.38 -2.66 -2.71
N LEU A 198 14.55 -1.88 -3.79
CA LEU A 198 14.56 -2.42 -5.15
C LEU A 198 15.72 -3.37 -5.39
N THR A 199 16.88 -3.09 -4.79
CA THR A 199 18.11 -3.92 -4.92
C THR A 199 18.24 -5.00 -3.86
N LEU A 200 17.29 -5.13 -2.92
CA LEU A 200 17.32 -6.19 -1.91
C LEU A 200 17.19 -7.56 -2.58
N GLU A 201 18.23 -8.35 -2.49
CA GLU A 201 18.30 -9.75 -2.95
C GLU A 201 19.03 -10.59 -1.91
N ALA A 202 18.76 -11.91 -1.86
CA ALA A 202 19.60 -12.80 -1.09
C ALA A 202 20.91 -13.04 -1.84
N ALA A 203 22.00 -12.54 -1.29
CA ALA A 203 23.35 -12.91 -1.73
C ALA A 203 23.65 -14.38 -1.44
#